data_cfff3939c641de83fac6f9617a78207f
#
_entry.id   cfff3939c641de83fac6f9617a78207f
#
_cell.length_a   1.000
_cell.length_b   1.000
_cell.length_c   1.000
_cell.angle_alpha   90.00
_cell.angle_beta   90.00
_cell.angle_gamma   90.00
#
_symmetry.space_group_name_H-M   'P 1'
#
loop_
_entity.id
_entity.type
_entity.pdbx_description
1 polymer ?
#
loop_
_entity_poly.entity_id
_entity_poly.type
_entity_poly.pdbx_seq_one_letter_code
_entity_poly.pdbx_strand_id
1 'polypeptide(L)'
;TLHSVRRGPPSPSVSQQLLDYLTADKLLPELQSAYRANHSTETAVLKVLSDILRAVDEGDFAVLTLLDLSAAFDTVDHGTLLERLRVTFGLNGNVINWLTSYLGGRTQYVKRGMSGTLPAAVMCGVPQGSVLGPLLFLLYTADLMQLVERHGLRSHLYADDTQIYGSSLPSATDQLQNQVTTCIADVAEWMRSNRLQLNTSKTEVLWCATSRRRHQIPSTALRVGSDMVTPAISVRDLGIYLDSDLSMRTHVEKTVSCCFAAMRQIRSIRRSVTRPVLQSLVSALVLTRLDYGCATLAGLPDTLTSRLQSVLNAAARLVFSARKYDHVTS
;
A
#
# COMPACT_ATOMS: atom_id res chain seq x y z
N THR A 1 -3.04 -11.40 22.67
CA THR A 1 -2.60 -12.13 21.47
C THR A 1 -3.75 -13.02 21.03
N LEU A 2 -4.25 -12.84 19.82
CA LEU A 2 -5.26 -13.68 19.19
C LEU A 2 -4.58 -14.98 18.73
N HIS A 3 -4.98 -16.11 19.26
CA HIS A 3 -4.55 -17.43 18.78
C HIS A 3 -5.71 -18.12 18.08
N SER A 4 -5.55 -18.42 16.78
CA SER A 4 -6.43 -19.35 16.08
C SER A 4 -5.91 -20.77 16.28
N VAL A 5 -6.72 -21.67 16.78
CA VAL A 5 -6.37 -23.10 16.79
C VAL A 5 -6.46 -23.62 15.36
N ARG A 6 -5.33 -24.00 14.79
CA ARG A 6 -5.18 -24.52 13.43
C ARG A 6 -5.35 -26.03 13.39
N ARG A 7 -6.06 -26.52 12.38
CA ARG A 7 -5.54 -27.70 11.65
C ARG A 7 -4.29 -27.18 10.94
N GLY A 8 -3.13 -27.78 11.09
CA GLY A 8 -1.81 -27.29 10.78
C GLY A 8 -1.66 -26.44 9.52
N PRO A 9 -0.61 -25.63 9.40
CA PRO A 9 -0.39 -24.80 8.22
C PRO A 9 -0.35 -25.68 6.97
N PRO A 10 -0.89 -25.18 5.84
CA PRO A 10 -0.66 -25.84 4.56
C PRO A 10 0.85 -25.96 4.36
N SER A 11 1.29 -27.11 3.84
CA SER A 11 2.70 -27.25 3.49
C SER A 11 3.09 -26.18 2.49
N PRO A 12 4.32 -25.63 2.50
CA PRO A 12 4.81 -24.71 1.48
C PRO A 12 4.54 -25.17 0.05
N SER A 13 4.45 -26.50 -0.15
CA SER A 13 4.14 -27.12 -1.44
C SER A 13 2.76 -26.75 -2.00
N VAL A 14 1.73 -26.55 -1.18
CA VAL A 14 0.37 -26.21 -1.67
C VAL A 14 0.33 -24.76 -2.17
N SER A 15 0.93 -23.82 -1.44
CA SER A 15 1.00 -22.43 -1.90
C SER A 15 1.82 -22.27 -3.18
N GLN A 16 2.92 -23.04 -3.28
CA GLN A 16 3.75 -23.01 -4.48
C GLN A 16 3.00 -23.57 -5.70
N GLN A 17 2.35 -24.73 -5.54
CA GLN A 17 1.54 -25.33 -6.61
C GLN A 17 0.42 -24.38 -7.09
N LEU A 18 -0.25 -23.68 -6.16
CA LEU A 18 -1.27 -22.71 -6.51
C LEU A 18 -0.67 -21.51 -7.26
N LEU A 19 0.47 -20.96 -6.80
CA LEU A 19 1.18 -19.88 -7.47
C LEU A 19 1.65 -20.28 -8.87
N ASP A 20 2.22 -21.48 -9.02
CA ASP A 20 2.68 -22.00 -10.31
C ASP A 20 1.52 -22.10 -11.30
N TYR A 21 0.37 -22.64 -10.87
CA TYR A 21 -0.85 -22.70 -11.68
C TYR A 21 -1.31 -21.29 -12.10
N LEU A 22 -1.49 -20.39 -11.15
CA LEU A 22 -1.97 -19.04 -11.42
C LEU A 22 -1.03 -18.24 -12.33
N THR A 23 0.28 -18.51 -12.23
CA THR A 23 1.30 -17.85 -13.06
C THR A 23 1.34 -18.42 -14.46
N ALA A 24 1.28 -19.75 -14.61
CA ALA A 24 1.30 -20.44 -15.89
C ALA A 24 0.12 -20.02 -16.79
N ASP A 25 -1.06 -19.89 -16.20
CA ASP A 25 -2.30 -19.52 -16.90
C ASP A 25 -2.58 -18.00 -16.89
N LYS A 26 -1.64 -17.18 -16.37
CA LYS A 26 -1.76 -15.71 -16.28
C LYS A 26 -3.04 -15.24 -15.58
N LEU A 27 -3.45 -15.95 -14.54
CA LEU A 27 -4.69 -15.69 -13.81
C LEU A 27 -4.54 -14.63 -12.70
N LEU A 28 -3.30 -14.26 -12.34
CA LEU A 28 -3.07 -13.20 -11.37
C LEU A 28 -3.28 -11.83 -12.01
N PRO A 29 -3.99 -10.91 -11.36
CA PRO A 29 -4.19 -9.56 -11.85
C PRO A 29 -2.86 -8.86 -12.12
N GLU A 30 -2.67 -8.28 -13.30
CA GLU A 30 -1.39 -7.74 -13.75
C GLU A 30 -0.90 -6.58 -12.85
N LEU A 31 -1.81 -5.68 -12.46
CA LEU A 31 -1.52 -4.49 -11.66
C LEU A 31 -1.76 -4.71 -10.15
N GLN A 32 -1.68 -5.96 -9.66
CA GLN A 32 -1.58 -6.29 -8.24
C GLN A 32 -0.12 -6.60 -7.91
N SER A 33 0.51 -5.77 -7.07
CA SER A 33 1.94 -5.89 -6.75
C SER A 33 2.24 -6.61 -5.44
N ALA A 34 1.29 -6.70 -4.52
CA ALA A 34 1.54 -7.36 -3.24
C ALA A 34 1.73 -8.87 -3.38
N TYR A 35 2.62 -9.42 -2.55
CA TYR A 35 2.89 -10.86 -2.47
C TYR A 35 3.32 -11.51 -3.78
N ARG A 36 3.93 -10.74 -4.68
CA ARG A 36 4.47 -11.21 -5.97
C ARG A 36 5.98 -11.05 -6.02
N ALA A 37 6.64 -12.02 -6.65
CA ALA A 37 8.08 -11.93 -6.91
C ALA A 37 8.41 -10.71 -7.79
N ASN A 38 9.52 -10.04 -7.49
CA ASN A 38 10.00 -8.86 -8.21
C ASN A 38 9.08 -7.61 -8.13
N HIS A 39 8.13 -7.60 -7.20
CA HIS A 39 7.28 -6.45 -6.91
C HIS A 39 7.53 -5.95 -5.48
N SER A 40 7.42 -4.65 -5.28
CA SER A 40 7.58 -3.97 -3.99
C SER A 40 6.62 -2.79 -3.88
N THR A 41 6.49 -2.20 -2.71
CA THR A 41 5.76 -0.93 -2.51
C THR A 41 6.35 0.17 -3.39
N GLU A 42 7.68 0.21 -3.52
CA GLU A 42 8.39 1.18 -4.35
C GLU A 42 8.05 1.01 -5.84
N THR A 43 8.09 -0.21 -6.39
CA THR A 43 7.72 -0.47 -7.79
C THR A 43 6.25 -0.17 -8.07
N ALA A 44 5.36 -0.40 -7.10
CA ALA A 44 3.94 -0.06 -7.19
C ALA A 44 3.74 1.45 -7.30
N VAL A 45 4.32 2.23 -6.36
CA VAL A 45 4.23 3.70 -6.40
C VAL A 45 4.90 4.27 -7.64
N LEU A 46 6.06 3.74 -8.06
CA LEU A 46 6.74 4.16 -9.29
C LEU A 46 5.86 3.99 -10.53
N LYS A 47 5.12 2.90 -10.63
CA LYS A 47 4.20 2.67 -11.75
C LYS A 47 3.13 3.75 -11.82
N VAL A 48 2.45 4.00 -10.70
CA VAL A 48 1.41 5.03 -10.62
C VAL A 48 1.99 6.43 -10.85
N LEU A 49 3.08 6.76 -10.17
CA LEU A 49 3.75 8.05 -10.30
C LEU A 49 4.25 8.30 -11.74
N SER A 50 4.81 7.29 -12.40
CA SER A 50 5.26 7.40 -13.80
C SER A 50 4.12 7.68 -14.76
N ASP A 51 2.96 7.03 -14.56
CA ASP A 51 1.77 7.27 -15.40
C ASP A 51 1.22 8.69 -15.19
N ILE A 52 1.18 9.16 -13.93
CA ILE A 52 0.73 10.51 -13.57
C ILE A 52 1.70 11.56 -14.12
N LEU A 53 3.01 11.37 -13.95
CA LEU A 53 4.05 12.28 -14.47
C LEU A 53 3.93 12.44 -15.99
N ARG A 54 3.78 11.32 -16.71
CA ARG A 54 3.61 11.36 -18.18
C ARG A 54 2.40 12.19 -18.58
N ALA A 55 1.26 11.99 -17.96
CA ALA A 55 0.05 12.77 -18.24
C ALA A 55 0.23 14.26 -17.94
N VAL A 56 0.88 14.60 -16.82
CA VAL A 56 1.15 15.99 -16.44
C VAL A 56 2.16 16.65 -17.38
N ASP A 57 3.17 15.91 -17.88
CA ASP A 57 4.14 16.40 -18.86
C ASP A 57 3.49 16.64 -20.24
N GLU A 58 2.48 15.85 -20.60
CA GLU A 58 1.63 16.03 -21.79
C GLU A 58 0.67 17.24 -21.65
N GLY A 59 0.58 17.82 -20.45
CA GLY A 59 -0.22 19.01 -20.16
C GLY A 59 -1.59 18.71 -19.56
N ASP A 60 -1.87 17.48 -19.23
CA ASP A 60 -3.09 17.03 -18.56
C ASP A 60 -3.11 17.39 -17.07
N PHE A 61 -4.30 17.37 -16.48
CA PHE A 61 -4.48 17.19 -15.03
C PHE A 61 -4.71 15.73 -14.73
N ALA A 62 -4.09 15.25 -13.68
CA ALA A 62 -4.29 13.88 -13.21
C ALA A 62 -4.96 13.87 -11.84
N VAL A 63 -5.70 12.81 -11.55
CA VAL A 63 -6.29 12.54 -10.24
C VAL A 63 -5.85 11.18 -9.76
N LEU A 64 -5.49 11.10 -8.48
CA LEU A 64 -5.20 9.87 -7.75
C LEU A 64 -6.14 9.77 -6.56
N THR A 65 -6.83 8.64 -6.44
CA THR A 65 -7.66 8.31 -5.29
C THR A 65 -7.08 7.10 -4.59
N LEU A 66 -6.81 7.21 -3.31
CA LEU A 66 -6.36 6.14 -2.44
C LEU A 66 -7.54 5.64 -1.62
N LEU A 67 -7.91 4.38 -1.80
CA LEU A 67 -9.00 3.73 -1.08
C LEU A 67 -8.43 2.75 -0.07
N ASP A 68 -8.87 2.84 1.19
CA ASP A 68 -8.50 1.95 2.29
C ASP A 68 -9.69 1.06 2.65
N LEU A 69 -9.42 -0.18 3.05
CA LEU A 69 -10.43 -1.14 3.49
C LEU A 69 -10.36 -1.34 5.00
N SER A 70 -11.52 -1.44 5.64
CA SER A 70 -11.60 -1.80 7.06
C SER A 70 -11.52 -3.31 7.22
N ALA A 71 -10.53 -3.80 7.97
CA ALA A 71 -10.36 -5.21 8.33
C ALA A 71 -10.46 -6.19 7.14
N ALA A 72 -9.89 -5.83 6.00
CA ALA A 72 -10.05 -6.49 4.71
C ALA A 72 -9.86 -8.02 4.75
N PHE A 73 -8.79 -8.49 5.40
CA PHE A 73 -8.50 -9.92 5.52
C PHE A 73 -9.46 -10.68 6.43
N ASP A 74 -10.08 -9.99 7.39
CA ASP A 74 -10.96 -10.59 8.39
C ASP A 74 -12.42 -10.69 7.90
N THR A 75 -12.76 -9.97 6.84
CA THR A 75 -14.14 -9.87 6.32
C THR A 75 -14.40 -10.73 5.07
N VAL A 76 -13.38 -11.40 4.53
CA VAL A 76 -13.51 -12.27 3.35
C VAL A 76 -14.59 -13.34 3.59
N ASP A 77 -15.66 -13.32 2.78
CA ASP A 77 -16.72 -14.32 2.84
C ASP A 77 -16.25 -15.64 2.21
N HIS A 78 -16.30 -16.73 2.98
CA HIS A 78 -15.80 -18.03 2.53
C HIS A 78 -16.59 -18.59 1.36
N GLY A 79 -17.91 -18.40 1.32
CA GLY A 79 -18.78 -18.85 0.23
C GLY A 79 -18.45 -18.15 -1.07
N THR A 80 -18.39 -16.83 -1.04
CA THR A 80 -18.02 -16.00 -2.20
C THR A 80 -16.61 -16.31 -2.69
N LEU A 81 -15.64 -16.48 -1.77
CA LEU A 81 -14.27 -16.85 -2.13
C LEU A 81 -14.23 -18.20 -2.86
N LEU A 82 -14.83 -19.24 -2.29
CA LEU A 82 -14.83 -20.59 -2.87
C LEU A 82 -15.52 -20.63 -4.22
N GLU A 83 -16.62 -19.89 -4.40
CA GLU A 83 -17.31 -19.79 -5.68
C GLU A 83 -16.45 -19.09 -6.72
N ARG A 84 -15.78 -17.98 -6.36
CA ARG A 84 -14.84 -17.28 -7.24
C ARG A 84 -13.65 -18.16 -7.63
N LEU A 85 -13.08 -18.90 -6.69
CA LEU A 85 -12.01 -19.85 -6.96
C LEU A 85 -12.42 -20.94 -7.95
N ARG A 86 -13.70 -21.38 -7.89
CA ARG A 86 -14.25 -22.35 -8.82
C ARG A 86 -14.52 -21.76 -10.20
N VAL A 87 -15.26 -20.64 -10.26
CA VAL A 87 -15.78 -20.08 -11.52
C VAL A 87 -14.72 -19.28 -12.25
N THR A 88 -14.02 -18.40 -11.56
CA THR A 88 -13.06 -17.49 -12.19
C THR A 88 -11.68 -18.15 -12.39
N PHE A 89 -11.25 -18.94 -11.39
CA PHE A 89 -9.91 -19.55 -11.40
C PHE A 89 -9.91 -21.03 -11.75
N GLY A 90 -11.07 -21.65 -12.04
CA GLY A 90 -11.15 -23.04 -12.50
C GLY A 90 -10.73 -24.09 -11.48
N LEU A 91 -10.61 -23.74 -10.19
CA LEU A 91 -10.19 -24.65 -9.13
C LEU A 91 -11.34 -25.58 -8.76
N ASN A 92 -11.21 -26.88 -9.04
CA ASN A 92 -12.27 -27.88 -8.87
C ASN A 92 -11.78 -29.11 -8.11
N GLY A 93 -12.70 -30.06 -7.86
CA GLY A 93 -12.41 -31.38 -7.31
C GLY A 93 -11.72 -31.32 -5.93
N ASN A 94 -10.61 -32.03 -5.79
CA ASN A 94 -9.90 -32.15 -4.52
C ASN A 94 -9.32 -30.83 -4.03
N VAL A 95 -8.95 -29.92 -4.94
CA VAL A 95 -8.36 -28.62 -4.57
C VAL A 95 -9.40 -27.76 -3.84
N ILE A 96 -10.60 -27.63 -4.41
CA ILE A 96 -11.66 -26.82 -3.79
C ILE A 96 -12.17 -27.46 -2.49
N ASN A 97 -12.25 -28.79 -2.42
CA ASN A 97 -12.62 -29.53 -1.21
C ASN A 97 -11.60 -29.29 -0.10
N TRP A 98 -10.31 -29.29 -0.43
CA TRP A 98 -9.25 -29.01 0.50
C TRP A 98 -9.32 -27.55 1.01
N LEU A 99 -9.50 -26.57 0.12
CA LEU A 99 -9.66 -25.15 0.49
C LEU A 99 -10.90 -24.94 1.37
N THR A 100 -11.99 -25.62 1.08
CA THR A 100 -13.20 -25.61 1.92
C THR A 100 -12.88 -26.10 3.35
N SER A 101 -12.15 -27.21 3.46
CA SER A 101 -11.70 -27.74 4.76
C SER A 101 -10.70 -26.81 5.47
N TYR A 102 -9.85 -26.13 4.70
CA TYR A 102 -8.87 -25.19 5.23
C TYR A 102 -9.51 -23.94 5.84
N LEU A 103 -10.57 -23.42 5.24
CA LEU A 103 -11.31 -22.26 5.71
C LEU A 103 -12.34 -22.60 6.77
N GLY A 104 -12.99 -23.75 6.68
CA GLY A 104 -14.09 -24.16 7.53
C GLY A 104 -13.68 -24.73 8.91
N GLY A 105 -14.61 -24.67 9.86
CA GLY A 105 -14.46 -25.28 11.18
C GLY A 105 -13.37 -24.67 12.08
N ARG A 106 -12.99 -23.44 11.80
CA ARG A 106 -11.95 -22.72 12.56
C ARG A 106 -12.53 -22.03 13.77
N THR A 107 -11.73 -21.95 14.83
CA THR A 107 -12.08 -21.22 16.05
C THR A 107 -10.97 -20.27 16.43
N GLN A 108 -11.32 -19.21 17.13
CA GLN A 108 -10.39 -18.25 17.73
C GLN A 108 -10.68 -18.04 19.20
N TYR A 109 -9.66 -17.75 19.98
CA TYR A 109 -9.79 -17.35 21.37
C TYR A 109 -8.70 -16.36 21.76
N VAL A 110 -8.97 -15.52 22.75
CA VAL A 110 -7.99 -14.57 23.29
C VAL A 110 -7.37 -15.17 24.56
N LYS A 111 -6.03 -15.19 24.63
CA LYS A 111 -5.27 -15.66 25.80
C LYS A 111 -4.47 -14.52 26.41
N ARG A 112 -4.59 -14.34 27.73
CA ARG A 112 -3.79 -13.39 28.52
C ARG A 112 -3.24 -14.10 29.76
N GLY A 113 -1.95 -14.39 29.78
CA GLY A 113 -1.32 -15.19 30.85
C GLY A 113 -1.94 -16.58 30.96
N MET A 114 -2.45 -16.91 32.15
CA MET A 114 -3.13 -18.19 32.44
C MET A 114 -4.63 -18.19 32.09
N SER A 115 -5.21 -17.02 31.78
CA SER A 115 -6.64 -16.86 31.47
C SER A 115 -6.86 -16.81 29.95
N GLY A 116 -8.00 -17.36 29.48
CA GLY A 116 -8.41 -17.30 28.09
C GLY A 116 -9.93 -17.20 27.96
N THR A 117 -10.41 -16.69 26.83
CA THR A 117 -11.83 -16.73 26.47
C THR A 117 -12.22 -18.12 25.99
N LEU A 118 -13.51 -18.43 25.99
CA LEU A 118 -14.04 -19.60 25.27
C LEU A 118 -13.74 -19.45 23.77
N PRO A 119 -13.48 -20.56 23.06
CA PRO A 119 -13.31 -20.55 21.60
C PRO A 119 -14.59 -20.06 20.90
N ALA A 120 -14.46 -19.09 20.02
CA ALA A 120 -15.53 -18.60 19.14
C ALA A 120 -15.28 -19.08 17.70
N ALA A 121 -16.34 -19.49 16.98
CA ALA A 121 -16.23 -19.89 15.59
C ALA A 121 -15.80 -18.72 14.69
N VAL A 122 -14.91 -18.99 13.72
CA VAL A 122 -14.50 -18.03 12.69
C VAL A 122 -15.31 -18.32 11.43
N MET A 123 -16.27 -17.45 11.15
CA MET A 123 -17.23 -17.61 10.04
C MET A 123 -16.79 -16.94 8.74
N CYS A 124 -15.80 -16.06 8.79
CA CYS A 124 -15.26 -15.30 7.64
C CYS A 124 -13.77 -15.02 7.85
N GLY A 125 -13.15 -14.43 6.85
CA GLY A 125 -11.76 -14.02 6.88
C GLY A 125 -10.79 -15.13 6.48
N VAL A 126 -9.63 -14.69 5.99
CA VAL A 126 -8.51 -15.59 5.69
C VAL A 126 -7.52 -15.61 6.86
N PRO A 127 -6.84 -16.75 7.11
CA PRO A 127 -5.97 -16.88 8.28
C PRO A 127 -4.81 -15.87 8.26
N GLN A 128 -4.82 -14.92 9.17
CA GLN A 128 -3.72 -13.97 9.34
C GLN A 128 -2.41 -14.69 9.71
N GLY A 129 -1.30 -14.30 9.08
CA GLY A 129 0.01 -14.93 9.25
C GLY A 129 0.14 -16.31 8.60
N SER A 130 -0.84 -16.74 7.79
CA SER A 130 -0.69 -17.92 6.93
C SER A 130 -0.07 -17.54 5.58
N VAL A 131 0.55 -18.51 4.92
CA VAL A 131 1.12 -18.31 3.58
C VAL A 131 0.03 -18.14 2.50
N LEU A 132 -1.12 -18.82 2.66
CA LEU A 132 -2.22 -18.76 1.71
C LEU A 132 -3.17 -17.57 1.91
N GLY A 133 -3.28 -17.04 3.12
CA GLY A 133 -4.20 -15.93 3.41
C GLY A 133 -4.06 -14.75 2.45
N PRO A 134 -2.86 -14.19 2.27
CA PRO A 134 -2.62 -13.13 1.31
C PRO A 134 -3.03 -13.51 -0.12
N LEU A 135 -2.62 -14.68 -0.61
CA LEU A 135 -2.95 -15.12 -1.95
C LEU A 135 -4.46 -15.27 -2.17
N LEU A 136 -5.18 -15.86 -1.21
CA LEU A 136 -6.63 -16.00 -1.27
C LEU A 136 -7.33 -14.63 -1.29
N PHE A 137 -6.78 -13.64 -0.57
CA PHE A 137 -7.30 -12.28 -0.61
C PHE A 137 -7.10 -11.63 -1.99
N LEU A 138 -5.93 -11.79 -2.63
CA LEU A 138 -5.70 -11.30 -3.98
C LEU A 138 -6.69 -11.90 -4.99
N LEU A 139 -6.96 -13.20 -4.88
CA LEU A 139 -7.93 -13.89 -5.74
C LEU A 139 -9.37 -13.44 -5.43
N TYR A 140 -9.65 -13.09 -4.17
CA TYR A 140 -10.95 -12.56 -3.76
C TYR A 140 -11.24 -11.18 -4.37
N THR A 141 -10.22 -10.35 -4.59
CA THR A 141 -10.38 -8.98 -5.09
C THR A 141 -10.01 -8.80 -6.57
N ALA A 142 -9.73 -9.89 -7.28
CA ALA A 142 -9.14 -9.84 -8.63
C ALA A 142 -9.99 -9.09 -9.67
N ASP A 143 -11.31 -9.18 -9.60
CA ASP A 143 -12.24 -8.55 -10.54
C ASP A 143 -12.49 -7.05 -10.28
N LEU A 144 -11.98 -6.50 -9.17
CA LEU A 144 -12.06 -5.07 -8.87
C LEU A 144 -11.37 -4.21 -9.94
N MET A 145 -10.26 -4.69 -10.50
CA MET A 145 -9.53 -3.97 -11.55
C MET A 145 -10.36 -3.79 -12.82
N GLN A 146 -11.06 -4.85 -13.25
CA GLN A 146 -11.93 -4.79 -14.42
C GLN A 146 -13.11 -3.82 -14.21
N LEU A 147 -13.59 -3.70 -12.97
CA LEU A 147 -14.61 -2.71 -12.63
C LEU A 147 -14.10 -1.29 -12.86
N VAL A 148 -12.91 -0.95 -12.39
CA VAL A 148 -12.29 0.36 -12.58
C VAL A 148 -12.02 0.66 -14.06
N GLU A 149 -11.51 -0.32 -14.81
CA GLU A 149 -11.22 -0.20 -16.24
C GLU A 149 -12.47 0.11 -17.07
N ARG A 150 -13.66 -0.41 -16.70
CA ARG A 150 -14.94 -0.09 -17.37
C ARG A 150 -15.31 1.39 -17.29
N HIS A 151 -14.80 2.09 -16.28
CA HIS A 151 -14.93 3.54 -16.16
C HIS A 151 -13.85 4.32 -16.92
N GLY A 152 -12.96 3.64 -17.70
CA GLY A 152 -11.87 4.29 -18.40
C GLY A 152 -10.77 4.83 -17.47
N LEU A 153 -10.77 4.41 -16.21
CA LEU A 153 -9.74 4.73 -15.22
C LEU A 153 -8.75 3.58 -15.09
N ARG A 154 -7.61 3.88 -14.53
CA ARG A 154 -6.58 2.89 -14.19
C ARG A 154 -6.63 2.60 -12.69
N SER A 155 -6.28 1.37 -12.33
CA SER A 155 -6.07 0.99 -10.93
C SER A 155 -4.72 0.33 -10.75
N HIS A 156 -4.17 0.46 -9.54
CA HIS A 156 -3.06 -0.34 -9.07
C HIS A 156 -3.39 -0.85 -7.66
N LEU A 157 -3.19 -2.12 -7.41
CA LEU A 157 -3.52 -2.75 -6.14
C LEU A 157 -2.25 -3.17 -5.42
N TYR A 158 -2.22 -2.96 -4.10
CA TYR A 158 -1.19 -3.51 -3.23
C TYR A 158 -1.85 -4.10 -1.98
N ALA A 159 -2.14 -5.40 -2.01
CA ALA A 159 -2.98 -6.11 -1.05
C ALA A 159 -4.38 -5.48 -0.97
N ASP A 160 -4.72 -4.87 0.14
CA ASP A 160 -5.97 -4.16 0.39
C ASP A 160 -5.93 -2.67 0.00
N ASP A 161 -4.73 -2.10 -0.18
CA ASP A 161 -4.59 -0.73 -0.66
C ASP A 161 -4.95 -0.66 -2.16
N THR A 162 -5.90 0.19 -2.50
CA THR A 162 -6.39 0.38 -3.87
C THR A 162 -6.14 1.80 -4.34
N GLN A 163 -5.37 1.94 -5.41
CA GLN A 163 -5.05 3.19 -6.07
C GLN A 163 -5.88 3.27 -7.35
N ILE A 164 -6.71 4.30 -7.50
CA ILE A 164 -7.49 4.59 -8.73
C ILE A 164 -7.03 5.92 -9.27
N TYR A 165 -6.65 5.97 -10.55
CA TYR A 165 -6.13 7.18 -11.15
C TYR A 165 -6.52 7.33 -12.62
N GLY A 166 -6.51 8.58 -13.07
CA GLY A 166 -6.76 8.94 -14.47
C GLY A 166 -6.30 10.36 -14.77
N SER A 167 -6.37 10.75 -16.01
CA SER A 167 -6.01 12.09 -16.45
C SER A 167 -6.96 12.62 -17.52
N SER A 168 -7.01 13.94 -17.67
CA SER A 168 -7.76 14.61 -18.73
C SER A 168 -7.16 15.95 -19.05
N LEU A 169 -7.50 16.47 -20.24
CA LEU A 169 -7.23 17.89 -20.56
C LEU A 169 -7.85 18.79 -19.49
N PRO A 170 -7.23 19.95 -19.18
CA PRO A 170 -7.78 20.92 -18.21
C PRO A 170 -9.23 21.34 -18.49
N SER A 171 -9.65 21.34 -19.75
CA SER A 171 -11.02 21.66 -20.16
C SER A 171 -12.04 20.55 -19.87
N ALA A 172 -11.58 19.30 -19.60
CA ALA A 172 -12.43 18.14 -19.34
C ALA A 172 -12.35 17.66 -17.89
N THR A 173 -11.84 18.49 -16.98
CA THR A 173 -11.61 18.15 -15.57
C THR A 173 -12.91 17.76 -14.84
N ASP A 174 -14.02 18.46 -15.11
CA ASP A 174 -15.34 18.15 -14.51
C ASP A 174 -15.84 16.78 -14.97
N GLN A 175 -15.57 16.40 -16.23
CA GLN A 175 -15.90 15.08 -16.74
C GLN A 175 -15.10 13.99 -16.01
N LEU A 176 -13.78 14.19 -15.85
CA LEU A 176 -12.92 13.27 -15.11
C LEU A 176 -13.37 13.15 -13.64
N GLN A 177 -13.73 14.26 -13.00
CA GLN A 177 -14.24 14.26 -11.62
C GLN A 177 -15.53 13.43 -11.49
N ASN A 178 -16.48 13.60 -12.42
CA ASN A 178 -17.71 12.81 -12.45
C ASN A 178 -17.42 11.32 -12.68
N GLN A 179 -16.50 11.01 -13.60
CA GLN A 179 -16.06 9.64 -13.90
C GLN A 179 -15.45 8.96 -12.67
N VAL A 180 -14.57 9.64 -11.95
CA VAL A 180 -13.97 9.14 -10.70
C VAL A 180 -15.05 8.95 -9.63
N THR A 181 -15.95 9.91 -9.46
CA THR A 181 -17.04 9.81 -8.48
C THR A 181 -17.94 8.60 -8.74
N THR A 182 -18.33 8.39 -10.00
CA THR A 182 -19.14 7.24 -10.41
C THR A 182 -18.40 5.93 -10.21
N CYS A 183 -17.12 5.87 -10.59
CA CYS A 183 -16.28 4.70 -10.38
C CYS A 183 -16.17 4.34 -8.88
N ILE A 184 -15.94 5.32 -8.02
CA ILE A 184 -15.84 5.08 -6.56
C ILE A 184 -17.17 4.59 -6.00
N ALA A 185 -18.31 5.09 -6.50
CA ALA A 185 -19.63 4.62 -6.08
C ALA A 185 -19.83 3.14 -6.44
N ASP A 186 -19.49 2.73 -7.66
CA ASP A 186 -19.59 1.35 -8.11
C ASP A 186 -18.59 0.44 -7.37
N VAL A 187 -17.38 0.92 -7.09
CA VAL A 187 -16.40 0.21 -6.25
C VAL A 187 -16.92 0.00 -4.83
N ALA A 188 -17.55 1.02 -4.23
CA ALA A 188 -18.13 0.90 -2.90
C ALA A 188 -19.31 -0.10 -2.87
N GLU A 189 -20.14 -0.13 -3.92
CA GLU A 189 -21.20 -1.12 -4.07
C GLU A 189 -20.64 -2.54 -4.25
N TRP A 190 -19.62 -2.68 -5.10
CA TRP A 190 -18.92 -3.95 -5.30
C TRP A 190 -18.30 -4.45 -3.98
N MET A 191 -17.65 -3.57 -3.22
CA MET A 191 -17.08 -3.91 -1.92
C MET A 191 -18.17 -4.41 -0.97
N ARG A 192 -19.29 -3.70 -0.86
CA ARG A 192 -20.43 -4.09 -0.03
C ARG A 192 -21.00 -5.45 -0.44
N SER A 193 -21.19 -5.69 -1.74
CA SER A 193 -21.65 -6.98 -2.28
C SER A 193 -20.70 -8.12 -1.92
N ASN A 194 -19.42 -7.83 -1.84
CA ASN A 194 -18.37 -8.77 -1.44
C ASN A 194 -18.06 -8.71 0.07
N ARG A 195 -18.95 -8.14 0.89
CA ARG A 195 -18.77 -8.04 2.36
C ARG A 195 -17.48 -7.34 2.81
N LEU A 196 -16.88 -6.57 1.91
CA LEU A 196 -15.78 -5.67 2.22
C LEU A 196 -16.33 -4.30 2.61
N GLN A 197 -15.62 -3.59 3.47
CA GLN A 197 -16.03 -2.28 3.92
C GLN A 197 -15.00 -1.22 3.52
N LEU A 198 -15.41 -0.28 2.67
CA LEU A 198 -14.63 0.90 2.34
C LEU A 198 -14.51 1.82 3.57
N ASN A 199 -13.30 2.22 3.89
CA ASN A 199 -13.03 3.19 4.95
C ASN A 199 -12.99 4.61 4.38
N THR A 200 -14.14 5.26 4.33
CA THR A 200 -14.27 6.61 3.77
C THR A 200 -13.45 7.65 4.50
N SER A 201 -13.24 7.46 5.82
CA SER A 201 -12.43 8.39 6.63
C SER A 201 -10.93 8.37 6.34
N LYS A 202 -10.45 7.30 5.69
CA LYS A 202 -9.06 7.15 5.24
C LYS A 202 -8.91 7.26 3.72
N THR A 203 -10.02 7.44 3.01
CA THR A 203 -9.96 7.68 1.56
C THR A 203 -9.38 9.07 1.31
N GLU A 204 -8.36 9.15 0.47
CA GLU A 204 -7.69 10.39 0.11
C GLU A 204 -7.77 10.63 -1.40
N VAL A 205 -7.89 11.89 -1.79
CA VAL A 205 -7.92 12.33 -3.19
C VAL A 205 -6.84 13.36 -3.42
N LEU A 206 -6.02 13.17 -4.46
CA LEU A 206 -4.97 14.08 -4.87
C LEU A 206 -5.15 14.44 -6.34
N TRP A 207 -5.32 15.73 -6.62
CA TRP A 207 -5.18 16.25 -7.97
C TRP A 207 -3.73 16.65 -8.24
N CYS A 208 -3.22 16.28 -9.41
CA CYS A 208 -1.85 16.53 -9.81
C CYS A 208 -1.81 17.42 -11.05
N ALA A 209 -0.93 18.41 -11.01
CA ALA A 209 -0.61 19.30 -12.13
C ALA A 209 0.80 19.86 -11.97
N THR A 210 1.33 20.46 -13.02
CA THR A 210 2.60 21.23 -12.91
C THR A 210 2.45 22.34 -11.86
N SER A 211 3.54 22.72 -11.19
CA SER A 211 3.54 23.80 -10.18
C SER A 211 2.94 25.10 -10.71
N ARG A 212 3.08 25.40 -12.01
CA ARG A 212 2.50 26.59 -12.66
C ARG A 212 0.98 26.56 -12.75
N ARG A 213 0.39 25.37 -12.93
CA ARG A 213 -1.06 25.17 -13.10
C ARG A 213 -1.78 24.69 -11.84
N ARG A 214 -1.07 24.50 -10.73
CA ARG A 214 -1.63 24.01 -9.46
C ARG A 214 -2.85 24.84 -8.99
N HIS A 215 -2.90 26.13 -9.30
CA HIS A 215 -4.04 27.00 -8.93
C HIS A 215 -5.31 26.71 -9.74
N GLN A 216 -5.26 25.89 -10.79
CA GLN A 216 -6.37 25.53 -11.67
C GLN A 216 -6.96 24.16 -11.33
N ILE A 217 -6.29 23.37 -10.47
CA ILE A 217 -6.83 22.05 -10.09
C ILE A 217 -8.10 22.19 -9.26
N PRO A 218 -9.04 21.21 -9.38
CA PRO A 218 -10.27 21.22 -8.60
C PRO A 218 -10.01 21.19 -7.09
N SER A 219 -10.75 22.02 -6.37
CA SER A 219 -10.79 21.99 -4.89
C SER A 219 -12.13 21.46 -4.37
N THR A 220 -13.06 21.15 -5.27
CA THR A 220 -14.38 20.63 -4.94
C THR A 220 -14.26 19.24 -4.35
N ALA A 221 -14.95 19.00 -3.24
CA ALA A 221 -14.98 17.70 -2.58
C ALA A 221 -15.64 16.64 -3.48
N LEU A 222 -15.08 15.44 -3.51
CA LEU A 222 -15.64 14.29 -4.20
C LEU A 222 -16.53 13.49 -3.23
N ARG A 223 -17.63 12.97 -3.73
CA ARG A 223 -18.49 12.09 -2.95
C ARG A 223 -17.92 10.68 -2.94
N VAL A 224 -17.73 10.13 -1.74
CA VAL A 224 -17.27 8.76 -1.50
C VAL A 224 -18.25 8.08 -0.55
N GLY A 225 -19.13 7.26 -1.08
CA GLY A 225 -20.25 6.69 -0.30
C GLY A 225 -21.16 7.78 0.26
N SER A 226 -21.25 7.88 1.58
CA SER A 226 -22.01 8.93 2.30
C SER A 226 -21.23 10.21 2.55
N ASP A 227 -19.90 10.15 2.43
CA ASP A 227 -19.00 11.21 2.85
C ASP A 227 -18.51 12.08 1.69
N MET A 228 -18.07 13.29 2.02
CA MET A 228 -17.44 14.22 1.09
C MET A 228 -15.94 14.32 1.40
N VAL A 229 -15.11 13.91 0.45
CA VAL A 229 -13.65 13.92 0.58
C VAL A 229 -13.08 15.13 -0.15
N THR A 230 -12.50 16.06 0.60
CA THR A 230 -11.81 17.22 0.02
C THR A 230 -10.44 16.80 -0.53
N PRO A 231 -10.08 17.20 -1.76
CA PRO A 231 -8.76 16.92 -2.30
C PRO A 231 -7.64 17.45 -1.39
N ALA A 232 -6.65 16.60 -1.16
CA ALA A 232 -5.46 16.94 -0.37
C ALA A 232 -4.38 17.58 -1.22
N ILE A 233 -3.49 18.32 -0.59
CA ILE A 233 -2.28 18.89 -1.24
C ILE A 233 -1.12 17.89 -1.28
N SER A 234 -1.19 16.87 -0.45
CA SER A 234 -0.24 15.75 -0.37
C SER A 234 -0.95 14.55 0.24
N VAL A 235 -0.71 13.35 -0.28
CA VAL A 235 -1.24 12.08 0.23
C VAL A 235 -0.09 11.12 0.54
N ARG A 236 -0.37 10.11 1.36
CA ARG A 236 0.61 9.08 1.68
C ARG A 236 0.23 7.75 1.04
N ASP A 237 0.91 7.41 -0.03
CA ASP A 237 0.72 6.17 -0.78
C ASP A 237 1.81 5.15 -0.45
N LEU A 238 1.44 3.99 0.09
CA LEU A 238 2.35 2.91 0.50
C LEU A 238 3.59 3.39 1.26
N GLY A 239 3.43 4.41 2.10
CA GLY A 239 4.51 4.99 2.90
C GLY A 239 5.27 6.15 2.25
N ILE A 240 5.05 6.44 0.97
CA ILE A 240 5.67 7.54 0.22
C ILE A 240 4.67 8.70 0.14
N TYR A 241 5.11 9.93 0.42
CA TYR A 241 4.27 11.13 0.27
C TYR A 241 4.35 11.65 -1.16
N LEU A 242 3.21 11.82 -1.79
CA LEU A 242 3.04 12.40 -3.12
C LEU A 242 2.43 13.79 -2.99
N ASP A 243 3.05 14.79 -3.59
CA ASP A 243 2.57 16.17 -3.60
C ASP A 243 1.74 16.46 -4.86
N SER A 244 0.78 17.38 -4.76
CA SER A 244 -0.06 17.78 -5.90
C SER A 244 0.72 18.40 -7.06
N ASP A 245 1.94 18.89 -6.83
CA ASP A 245 2.86 19.38 -7.84
C ASP A 245 3.97 18.38 -8.19
N LEU A 246 3.87 17.15 -7.67
CA LEU A 246 4.80 16.03 -7.89
C LEU A 246 6.26 16.36 -7.48
N SER A 247 6.46 17.37 -6.62
CA SER A 247 7.80 17.83 -6.21
C SER A 247 8.51 16.91 -5.23
N MET A 248 7.83 15.94 -4.63
CA MET A 248 8.32 15.04 -3.57
C MET A 248 8.86 15.77 -2.33
N ARG A 249 8.55 17.05 -2.19
CA ARG A 249 9.03 17.90 -1.09
C ARG A 249 8.57 17.39 0.24
N THR A 250 7.27 17.08 0.38
CA THR A 250 6.69 16.56 1.62
C THR A 250 7.35 15.26 2.03
N HIS A 251 7.64 14.35 1.09
CA HIS A 251 8.33 13.09 1.37
C HIS A 251 9.74 13.34 1.93
N VAL A 252 10.53 14.17 1.27
CA VAL A 252 11.88 14.53 1.73
C VAL A 252 11.83 15.19 3.10
N GLU A 253 10.93 16.14 3.34
CA GLU A 253 10.79 16.85 4.62
C GLU A 253 10.43 15.92 5.77
N LYS A 254 9.46 15.02 5.57
CA LYS A 254 9.06 14.02 6.56
C LYS A 254 10.18 13.04 6.86
N THR A 255 10.83 12.51 5.82
CA THR A 255 11.94 11.56 5.95
C THR A 255 13.10 12.17 6.71
N VAL A 256 13.54 13.36 6.33
CA VAL A 256 14.62 14.10 7.01
C VAL A 256 14.28 14.36 8.47
N SER A 257 13.06 14.84 8.75
CA SER A 257 12.59 15.10 10.13
C SER A 257 12.59 13.83 10.99
N CYS A 258 12.06 12.71 10.45
CA CYS A 258 12.04 11.43 11.15
C CYS A 258 13.46 10.89 11.40
N CYS A 259 14.36 11.01 10.44
CA CYS A 259 15.76 10.59 10.60
C CYS A 259 16.48 11.40 11.68
N PHE A 260 16.34 12.73 11.70
CA PHE A 260 16.93 13.55 12.76
C PHE A 260 16.30 13.26 14.12
N ALA A 261 15.00 12.96 14.20
CA ALA A 261 14.36 12.53 15.44
C ALA A 261 14.96 11.23 15.98
N ALA A 262 15.11 10.21 15.12
CA ALA A 262 15.77 8.95 15.46
C ALA A 262 17.21 9.16 15.93
N MET A 263 17.99 9.97 15.20
CA MET A 263 19.37 10.28 15.57
C MET A 263 19.48 10.99 16.93
N ARG A 264 18.51 11.85 17.30
CA ARG A 264 18.47 12.46 18.65
C ARG A 264 18.30 11.40 19.73
N GLN A 265 17.41 10.42 19.52
CA GLN A 265 17.21 9.32 20.46
C GLN A 265 18.45 8.41 20.55
N ILE A 266 19.06 8.05 19.41
CA ILE A 266 20.30 7.26 19.38
C ILE A 266 21.43 8.00 20.12
N ARG A 267 21.53 9.31 19.93
CA ARG A 267 22.56 10.14 20.61
C ARG A 267 22.42 10.12 22.12
N SER A 268 21.22 10.07 22.68
CA SER A 268 20.99 10.05 24.15
C SER A 268 21.53 8.79 24.80
N ILE A 269 21.51 7.64 24.08
CA ILE A 269 22.01 6.35 24.59
C ILE A 269 23.44 6.00 24.13
N ARG A 270 24.07 6.88 23.34
CA ARG A 270 25.35 6.61 22.69
C ARG A 270 26.47 6.17 23.64
N ARG A 271 26.50 6.72 24.86
CA ARG A 271 27.52 6.39 25.88
C ARG A 271 27.30 5.03 26.52
N SER A 272 26.10 4.46 26.40
CA SER A 272 25.68 3.20 27.01
C SER A 272 25.72 2.02 26.03
N VAL A 273 26.08 2.25 24.75
CA VAL A 273 26.08 1.21 23.71
C VAL A 273 27.46 1.13 23.07
N THR A 274 27.82 -0.07 22.58
CA THR A 274 29.06 -0.28 21.81
C THR A 274 28.94 0.29 20.39
N ARG A 275 30.07 0.55 19.74
CA ARG A 275 30.10 1.09 18.38
C ARG A 275 29.37 0.17 17.36
N PRO A 276 29.50 -1.17 17.35
CA PRO A 276 28.70 -2.03 16.47
C PRO A 276 27.20 -1.90 16.69
N VAL A 277 26.74 -1.82 17.95
CA VAL A 277 25.32 -1.59 18.26
C VAL A 277 24.85 -0.24 17.75
N LEU A 278 25.69 0.81 17.94
CA LEU A 278 25.38 2.15 17.41
C LEU A 278 25.24 2.14 15.88
N GLN A 279 26.13 1.45 15.18
CA GLN A 279 26.06 1.28 13.72
C GLN A 279 24.77 0.56 13.31
N SER A 280 24.43 -0.54 13.99
CA SER A 280 23.19 -1.28 13.71
C SER A 280 21.94 -0.42 13.93
N LEU A 281 21.91 0.40 14.99
CA LEU A 281 20.79 1.34 15.26
C LEU A 281 20.69 2.41 14.17
N VAL A 282 21.80 3.00 13.76
CA VAL A 282 21.81 4.00 12.68
C VAL A 282 21.37 3.37 11.36
N SER A 283 21.88 2.19 11.03
CA SER A 283 21.47 1.47 9.82
C SER A 283 19.96 1.19 9.83
N ALA A 284 19.44 0.58 10.90
CA ALA A 284 18.05 0.17 10.99
C ALA A 284 17.05 1.32 11.11
N LEU A 285 17.41 2.44 11.77
CA LEU A 285 16.45 3.51 12.09
C LEU A 285 16.62 4.76 11.21
N VAL A 286 17.74 4.90 10.53
CA VAL A 286 18.05 6.07 9.69
C VAL A 286 18.26 5.67 8.24
N LEU A 287 19.21 4.76 7.94
CA LEU A 287 19.55 4.44 6.55
C LEU A 287 18.40 3.73 5.84
N THR A 288 17.74 2.76 6.48
CA THR A 288 16.56 2.10 5.88
C THR A 288 15.41 3.07 5.55
N ARG A 289 15.27 4.16 6.30
CA ARG A 289 14.27 5.20 5.99
C ARG A 289 14.68 6.08 4.83
N LEU A 290 15.97 6.36 4.67
CA LEU A 290 16.47 7.10 3.52
C LEU A 290 16.40 6.28 2.23
N ASP A 291 16.62 4.98 2.36
CA ASP A 291 16.60 4.04 1.24
C ASP A 291 15.17 3.70 0.77
N TYR A 292 14.19 3.80 1.68
CA TYR A 292 12.80 3.48 1.37
C TYR A 292 12.20 4.46 0.35
N GLY A 293 11.80 3.93 -0.82
CA GLY A 293 11.23 4.72 -1.90
C GLY A 293 12.25 5.57 -2.65
N CYS A 294 13.56 5.32 -2.53
CA CYS A 294 14.59 6.17 -3.12
C CYS A 294 14.50 6.26 -4.64
N ALA A 295 13.99 5.25 -5.33
CA ALA A 295 13.78 5.31 -6.78
C ALA A 295 12.73 6.36 -7.19
N THR A 296 11.77 6.69 -6.32
CA THR A 296 10.79 7.76 -6.57
C THR A 296 11.40 9.16 -6.47
N LEU A 297 12.63 9.26 -5.96
CA LEU A 297 13.36 10.51 -5.77
C LEU A 297 14.32 10.83 -6.93
N ALA A 298 14.26 10.07 -8.03
CA ALA A 298 15.06 10.35 -9.21
C ALA A 298 14.71 11.73 -9.80
N GLY A 299 15.74 12.52 -10.14
CA GLY A 299 15.56 13.86 -10.74
C GLY A 299 15.17 14.97 -9.75
N LEU A 300 15.31 14.75 -8.44
CA LEU A 300 15.08 15.81 -7.45
C LEU A 300 16.02 16.99 -7.65
N PRO A 301 15.54 18.23 -7.37
CA PRO A 301 16.39 19.41 -7.29
C PRO A 301 17.50 19.26 -6.23
N ASP A 302 18.65 19.89 -6.47
CA ASP A 302 19.81 19.86 -5.56
C ASP A 302 19.48 20.30 -4.13
N THR A 303 18.53 21.21 -3.98
CA THR A 303 18.06 21.69 -2.68
C THR A 303 17.44 20.58 -1.83
N LEU A 304 16.70 19.66 -2.43
CA LEU A 304 16.09 18.51 -1.74
C LEU A 304 17.12 17.40 -1.55
N THR A 305 17.93 17.11 -2.55
CA THR A 305 19.02 16.13 -2.46
C THR A 305 20.02 16.49 -1.35
N SER A 306 20.39 17.78 -1.23
CA SER A 306 21.27 18.27 -0.16
C SER A 306 20.70 18.07 1.23
N ARG A 307 19.37 18.13 1.39
CA ARG A 307 18.70 17.84 2.68
C ARG A 307 18.84 16.36 3.06
N LEU A 308 18.68 15.44 2.12
CA LEU A 308 18.91 13.99 2.34
C LEU A 308 20.40 13.73 2.64
N GLN A 309 21.31 14.35 1.89
CA GLN A 309 22.75 14.25 2.13
C GLN A 309 23.14 14.75 3.54
N SER A 310 22.48 15.78 4.05
CA SER A 310 22.71 16.29 5.40
C SER A 310 22.42 15.25 6.48
N VAL A 311 21.42 14.38 6.27
CA VAL A 311 21.11 13.25 7.17
C VAL A 311 22.23 12.22 7.14
N LEU A 312 22.72 11.83 5.95
CA LEU A 312 23.84 10.89 5.79
C LEU A 312 25.09 11.41 6.51
N ASN A 313 25.40 12.68 6.31
CA ASN A 313 26.53 13.33 6.97
C ASN A 313 26.40 13.36 8.49
N ALA A 314 25.19 13.64 9.00
CA ALA A 314 24.90 13.63 10.43
C ALA A 314 24.97 12.21 11.04
N ALA A 315 24.50 11.21 10.32
CA ALA A 315 24.59 9.79 10.69
C ALA A 315 26.04 9.34 10.77
N ALA A 316 26.87 9.66 9.78
CA ALA A 316 28.30 9.38 9.76
C ALA A 316 29.01 10.03 10.97
N ARG A 317 28.75 11.31 11.23
CA ARG A 317 29.33 12.00 12.40
C ARG A 317 28.91 11.35 13.73
N LEU A 318 27.69 10.88 13.84
CA LEU A 318 27.20 10.18 15.03
C LEU A 318 27.95 8.88 15.28
N VAL A 319 28.15 8.06 14.25
CA VAL A 319 28.85 6.77 14.32
C VAL A 319 30.34 6.95 14.59
N PHE A 320 31.00 7.86 13.87
CA PHE A 320 32.45 8.06 13.93
C PHE A 320 32.91 9.06 14.99
N SER A 321 32.00 9.63 15.77
CA SER A 321 32.31 10.65 16.78
C SER A 321 32.97 11.91 16.22
N ALA A 322 32.73 12.19 14.93
CA ALA A 322 33.29 13.34 14.27
C ALA A 322 32.62 14.66 14.74
N ARG A 323 33.37 15.75 14.69
CA ARG A 323 32.88 17.08 15.06
C ARG A 323 31.95 17.64 13.99
N LYS A 324 31.20 18.69 14.32
CA LYS A 324 30.23 19.33 13.42
C LYS A 324 30.85 19.78 12.07
N TYR A 325 32.10 20.21 12.11
CA TYR A 325 32.80 20.78 10.96
C TYR A 325 33.77 19.81 10.26
N ASP A 326 33.87 18.56 10.76
CA ASP A 326 34.69 17.56 10.10
C ASP A 326 34.06 17.16 8.76
N HIS A 327 34.86 17.09 7.73
CA HIS A 327 34.42 16.56 6.43
C HIS A 327 34.16 15.06 6.56
N VAL A 328 32.99 14.61 6.10
CA VAL A 328 32.55 13.21 6.13
C VAL A 328 32.13 12.70 4.75
N THR A 329 32.25 13.55 3.74
CA THR A 329 32.13 13.23 2.31
C THR A 329 33.51 13.29 1.68
N SER A 330 33.82 12.33 0.82
CA SER A 330 35.03 12.33 -0.04
C SER A 330 34.92 13.38 -1.10
#